data_103c1f833ad956c8e601ac2c82c45a56
#
_entry.id   103c1f833ad956c8e601ac2c82c45a56
#
_cell.length_a   1.000
_cell.length_b   1.000
_cell.length_c   1.000
_cell.angle_alpha   90.00
_cell.angle_beta   90.00
_cell.angle_gamma   90.00
#
_symmetry.space_group_name_H-M   'P 1'
#
loop_
_entity.id
_entity.type
_entity.pdbx_description
1 polymer ?
#
loop_
_entity_poly.entity_id
_entity_poly.type
_entity_poly.pdbx_seq_one_letter_code
_entity_poly.pdbx_strand_id
1 'polypeptide(L)'
;MARKKIDLVEENYVENISVQPMEDVMGDRYATYAKYVIQDRAIPDVRDGLKPVQRRIIFTMFKNNNVFNKPTRKCAHTVGAVMGTFHPHGDTSIYEALARMSQDWKIRYPLIDFQGNNGSIDGDSPAAYRYTESRLSEISNELIREIDKKTVDMQLNFDDTEFEPTILPARFPNLFANGTEGIAVGMATEIPPHNLKEIIDAVIYRIGHKTATVEDLMQFVLGPDFPGGGTIYESEGLKTNCMRSSTVAVL
;
A
#
# COMPACT_ATOMS: atom_id res chain seq x y z
N MET A 1 -56.80 14.61 -4.76
CA MET A 1 -55.55 15.39 -4.62
C MET A 1 -54.94 15.56 -6.02
N ALA A 2 -54.95 16.78 -6.54
CA ALA A 2 -54.43 17.09 -7.88
C ALA A 2 -52.90 17.11 -7.87
N ARG A 3 -52.25 16.30 -8.72
CA ARG A 3 -50.83 16.37 -8.96
C ARG A 3 -50.46 17.70 -9.58
N LYS A 4 -49.64 18.49 -8.90
CA LYS A 4 -49.03 19.71 -9.42
C LYS A 4 -48.16 19.33 -10.63
N LYS A 5 -48.49 19.84 -11.82
CA LYS A 5 -47.60 19.77 -12.99
C LYS A 5 -46.35 20.57 -12.66
N ILE A 6 -45.20 19.92 -12.71
CA ILE A 6 -43.91 20.60 -12.68
C ILE A 6 -43.69 21.07 -14.11
N ASP A 7 -43.73 22.37 -14.34
CA ASP A 7 -43.31 22.97 -15.60
C ASP A 7 -41.78 22.82 -15.66
N LEU A 8 -41.34 21.93 -16.54
CA LEU A 8 -39.93 21.81 -16.90
C LEU A 8 -39.56 23.10 -17.65
N VAL A 9 -38.78 23.94 -17.01
CA VAL A 9 -38.11 25.05 -17.68
C VAL A 9 -37.15 24.40 -18.68
N GLU A 10 -37.42 24.56 -19.99
CA GLU A 10 -36.46 24.26 -21.04
C GLU A 10 -35.30 25.24 -20.88
N GLU A 11 -34.26 24.81 -20.15
CA GLU A 11 -32.96 25.49 -20.19
C GLU A 11 -32.46 25.34 -21.63
N ASN A 12 -32.29 26.45 -22.34
CA ASN A 12 -31.61 26.50 -23.63
C ASN A 12 -30.14 26.03 -23.42
N TYR A 13 -29.93 24.76 -23.56
CA TYR A 13 -28.59 24.16 -23.48
C TYR A 13 -27.85 24.58 -24.75
N VAL A 14 -26.93 25.54 -24.63
CA VAL A 14 -26.01 25.88 -25.71
C VAL A 14 -24.92 24.84 -25.67
N GLU A 15 -24.95 23.87 -26.59
CA GLU A 15 -23.88 22.89 -26.76
C GLU A 15 -22.60 23.61 -27.15
N ASN A 16 -21.61 23.60 -26.26
CA ASN A 16 -20.27 24.08 -26.56
C ASN A 16 -19.44 22.92 -27.09
N ILE A 17 -19.57 22.67 -28.40
CA ILE A 17 -18.84 21.59 -29.09
C ILE A 17 -17.45 22.09 -29.45
N SER A 18 -16.43 21.50 -28.83
CA SER A 18 -15.02 21.70 -29.17
C SER A 18 -14.52 20.53 -30.02
N VAL A 19 -14.05 20.81 -31.21
CA VAL A 19 -13.41 19.80 -32.08
C VAL A 19 -11.92 19.73 -31.74
N GLN A 20 -11.47 18.58 -31.30
CA GLN A 20 -10.06 18.32 -30.96
C GLN A 20 -9.54 17.10 -31.74
N PRO A 21 -8.24 17.09 -32.15
CA PRO A 21 -7.61 15.89 -32.70
C PRO A 21 -7.68 14.73 -31.71
N MET A 22 -8.04 13.53 -32.19
CA MET A 22 -8.13 12.32 -31.37
C MET A 22 -6.80 12.02 -30.67
N GLU A 23 -5.68 12.24 -31.33
CA GLU A 23 -4.34 11.99 -30.84
C GLU A 23 -4.03 12.83 -29.58
N ASP A 24 -4.40 14.10 -29.60
CA ASP A 24 -4.18 15.00 -28.46
C ASP A 24 -5.04 14.57 -27.25
N VAL A 25 -6.32 14.28 -27.49
CA VAL A 25 -7.25 13.82 -26.44
C VAL A 25 -6.77 12.51 -25.83
N MET A 26 -6.34 11.56 -26.65
CA MET A 26 -5.81 10.29 -26.15
C MET A 26 -4.51 10.46 -25.39
N GLY A 27 -3.60 11.29 -25.88
CA GLY A 27 -2.34 11.60 -25.23
C GLY A 27 -2.55 12.18 -23.82
N ASP A 28 -3.38 13.21 -23.70
CA ASP A 28 -3.68 13.85 -22.41
C ASP A 28 -4.37 12.90 -21.42
N ARG A 29 -5.34 12.12 -21.90
CA ARG A 29 -6.05 11.13 -21.05
C ARG A 29 -5.12 10.01 -20.60
N TYR A 30 -4.26 9.53 -21.48
CA TYR A 30 -3.27 8.51 -21.15
C TYR A 30 -2.23 9.02 -20.15
N ALA A 31 -1.73 10.23 -20.31
CA ALA A 31 -0.81 10.86 -19.36
C ALA A 31 -1.45 11.01 -17.97
N THR A 32 -2.70 11.44 -17.90
CA THR A 32 -3.46 11.53 -16.64
C THR A 32 -3.63 10.16 -15.99
N TYR A 33 -3.98 9.14 -16.76
CA TYR A 33 -4.10 7.77 -16.27
C TYR A 33 -2.75 7.21 -15.78
N ALA A 34 -1.66 7.44 -16.55
CA ALA A 34 -0.31 7.02 -16.17
C ALA A 34 0.11 7.63 -14.83
N LYS A 35 -0.10 8.93 -14.66
CA LYS A 35 0.16 9.64 -13.41
C LYS A 35 -0.61 9.02 -12.23
N TYR A 36 -1.90 8.75 -12.41
CA TYR A 36 -2.73 8.11 -11.39
C TYR A 36 -2.21 6.71 -11.01
N VAL A 37 -1.85 5.87 -12.00
CA VAL A 37 -1.33 4.53 -11.74
C VAL A 37 -0.01 4.57 -10.97
N ILE A 38 0.85 5.54 -11.25
CA ILE A 38 2.12 5.72 -10.53
C ILE A 38 1.87 6.19 -9.10
N GLN A 39 1.14 7.27 -8.90
CA GLN A 39 1.01 7.94 -7.60
C GLN A 39 0.01 7.26 -6.66
N ASP A 40 -1.12 6.79 -7.21
CA ASP A 40 -2.28 6.38 -6.39
C ASP A 40 -2.59 4.88 -6.47
N ARG A 41 -1.72 4.06 -7.07
CA ARG A 41 -1.97 2.62 -7.19
C ARG A 41 -0.76 1.72 -6.98
N ALA A 42 0.27 1.86 -7.82
CA ALA A 42 1.28 0.82 -7.96
C ALA A 42 2.53 1.03 -7.11
N ILE A 43 2.94 2.28 -6.90
CA ILE A 43 4.18 2.61 -6.21
C ILE A 43 3.90 2.91 -4.73
N PRO A 44 4.66 2.31 -3.80
CA PRO A 44 4.54 2.61 -2.37
C PRO A 44 5.16 3.97 -2.03
N ASP A 45 4.72 4.57 -0.93
CA ASP A 45 5.44 5.69 -0.33
C ASP A 45 6.67 5.19 0.42
N VAL A 46 7.81 5.85 0.26
CA VAL A 46 9.08 5.43 0.89
C VAL A 46 9.04 5.53 2.41
N ARG A 47 8.22 6.41 2.97
CA ARG A 47 8.15 6.72 4.40
C ARG A 47 7.43 5.63 5.20
N ASP A 48 6.36 5.03 4.65
CA ASP A 48 5.60 3.97 5.32
C ASP A 48 5.63 2.61 4.59
N GLY A 49 6.18 2.59 3.37
CA GLY A 49 6.33 1.36 2.58
C GLY A 49 5.01 0.78 2.08
N LEU A 50 3.94 1.58 2.06
CA LEU A 50 2.59 1.11 1.74
C LEU A 50 2.08 1.71 0.43
N LYS A 51 1.36 0.88 -0.32
CA LYS A 51 0.52 1.36 -1.42
C LYS A 51 -0.75 2.01 -0.86
N PRO A 52 -1.39 2.93 -1.59
CA PRO A 52 -2.60 3.62 -1.10
C PRO A 52 -3.69 2.68 -0.57
N VAL A 53 -4.00 1.60 -1.28
CA VAL A 53 -5.01 0.62 -0.83
C VAL A 53 -4.63 -0.04 0.50
N GLN A 54 -3.35 -0.40 0.68
CA GLN A 54 -2.86 -1.01 1.93
C GLN A 54 -2.96 -0.04 3.11
N ARG A 55 -2.56 1.21 2.89
CA ARG A 55 -2.66 2.28 3.89
C ARG A 55 -4.09 2.51 4.32
N ARG A 56 -5.03 2.58 3.37
CA ARG A 56 -6.46 2.74 3.63
C ARG A 56 -7.07 1.57 4.39
N ILE A 57 -6.64 0.33 4.09
CA ILE A 57 -7.07 -0.86 4.83
C ILE A 57 -6.62 -0.77 6.29
N ILE A 58 -5.33 -0.53 6.55
CA ILE A 58 -4.76 -0.46 7.90
C ILE A 58 -5.42 0.67 8.69
N PHE A 59 -5.57 1.86 8.09
CA PHE A 59 -6.21 3.01 8.72
C PHE A 59 -7.68 2.73 9.07
N THR A 60 -8.45 2.15 8.15
CA THR A 60 -9.85 1.80 8.39
C THR A 60 -10.01 0.75 9.49
N MET A 61 -9.15 -0.27 9.50
CA MET A 61 -9.16 -1.28 10.56
C MET A 61 -8.85 -0.67 11.93
N PHE A 62 -7.86 0.22 12.00
CA PHE A 62 -7.53 0.95 13.23
C PHE A 62 -8.69 1.83 13.69
N LYS A 63 -9.25 2.66 12.80
CA LYS A 63 -10.41 3.51 13.08
C LYS A 63 -11.61 2.74 13.60
N ASN A 64 -11.83 1.53 13.08
CA ASN A 64 -12.89 0.62 13.51
C ASN A 64 -12.52 -0.20 14.75
N ASN A 65 -11.40 0.07 15.40
CA ASN A 65 -10.90 -0.67 16.57
C ASN A 65 -10.78 -2.20 16.30
N ASN A 66 -10.37 -2.55 15.07
CA ASN A 66 -10.09 -3.94 14.66
C ASN A 66 -8.58 -4.21 14.75
N VAL A 67 -8.06 -4.16 15.96
CA VAL A 67 -6.63 -4.20 16.32
C VAL A 67 -6.24 -5.55 16.93
N PHE A 68 -4.94 -5.82 17.03
CA PHE A 68 -4.35 -7.10 17.42
C PHE A 68 -4.87 -7.69 18.76
N ASN A 69 -5.23 -6.84 19.71
CA ASN A 69 -5.72 -7.24 21.04
C ASN A 69 -7.25 -7.36 21.13
N LYS A 70 -7.94 -7.35 19.99
CA LYS A 70 -9.40 -7.51 19.88
C LYS A 70 -9.73 -8.77 19.09
N PRO A 71 -10.96 -9.30 19.24
CA PRO A 71 -11.42 -10.39 18.38
C PRO A 71 -11.36 -10.04 16.89
N THR A 72 -11.14 -11.05 16.05
CA THR A 72 -11.24 -10.91 14.60
C THR A 72 -12.64 -10.48 14.16
N ARG A 73 -12.74 -9.81 13.02
CA ARG A 73 -14.00 -9.44 12.38
C ARG A 73 -14.06 -9.98 10.96
N LYS A 74 -15.26 -10.22 10.45
CA LYS A 74 -15.47 -10.64 9.05
C LYS A 74 -14.77 -9.68 8.10
N CYS A 75 -14.00 -10.22 7.15
CA CYS A 75 -13.32 -9.42 6.13
C CYS A 75 -14.31 -8.55 5.34
N ALA A 76 -15.55 -9.03 5.16
CA ALA A 76 -16.62 -8.27 4.55
C ALA A 76 -16.87 -6.89 5.20
N HIS A 77 -16.73 -6.81 6.53
CA HIS A 77 -16.88 -5.54 7.26
C HIS A 77 -15.75 -4.56 6.89
N THR A 78 -14.50 -5.04 6.87
CA THR A 78 -13.35 -4.22 6.51
C THR A 78 -13.42 -3.76 5.05
N VAL A 79 -13.68 -4.69 4.13
CA VAL A 79 -13.79 -4.40 2.68
C VAL A 79 -14.89 -3.37 2.41
N GLY A 80 -16.08 -3.57 3.01
CA GLY A 80 -17.20 -2.63 2.85
C GLY A 80 -16.89 -1.23 3.40
N ALA A 81 -16.26 -1.14 4.57
CA ALA A 81 -15.87 0.14 5.17
C ALA A 81 -14.80 0.87 4.34
N VAL A 82 -13.78 0.15 3.86
CA VAL A 82 -12.73 0.73 3.00
C VAL A 82 -13.32 1.24 1.70
N MET A 83 -14.14 0.43 1.03
CA MET A 83 -14.75 0.76 -0.25
C MET A 83 -15.71 1.96 -0.14
N GLY A 84 -16.52 1.98 0.91
CA GLY A 84 -17.53 3.01 1.10
C GLY A 84 -16.99 4.37 1.55
N THR A 85 -15.80 4.39 2.18
CA THR A 85 -15.30 5.63 2.80
C THR A 85 -14.04 6.16 2.14
N PHE A 86 -13.06 5.29 1.78
CA PHE A 86 -11.73 5.77 1.40
C PHE A 86 -11.26 5.30 0.03
N HIS A 87 -11.75 4.18 -0.48
CA HIS A 87 -11.21 3.58 -1.70
C HIS A 87 -12.30 3.19 -2.69
N PRO A 88 -12.70 4.10 -3.61
CA PRO A 88 -13.84 3.92 -4.52
C PRO A 88 -13.48 2.97 -5.69
N HIS A 89 -13.11 1.73 -5.36
CA HIS A 89 -12.74 0.68 -6.33
C HIS A 89 -13.45 -0.64 -5.98
N GLY A 90 -13.28 -1.64 -6.84
CA GLY A 90 -13.92 -2.95 -6.65
C GLY A 90 -13.52 -3.64 -5.35
N ASP A 91 -14.48 -4.29 -4.71
CA ASP A 91 -14.34 -5.06 -3.47
C ASP A 91 -13.29 -6.17 -3.57
N THR A 92 -13.19 -6.82 -4.74
CA THR A 92 -12.21 -7.88 -5.01
C THR A 92 -10.78 -7.37 -4.85
N SER A 93 -10.46 -6.21 -5.40
CA SER A 93 -9.11 -5.63 -5.30
C SER A 93 -8.72 -5.27 -3.87
N ILE A 94 -9.67 -4.78 -3.09
CA ILE A 94 -9.48 -4.47 -1.66
C ILE A 94 -9.28 -5.76 -0.86
N TYR A 95 -10.10 -6.77 -1.11
CA TYR A 95 -10.00 -8.04 -0.42
C TYR A 95 -8.71 -8.79 -0.72
N GLU A 96 -8.29 -8.83 -2.00
CA GLU A 96 -7.02 -9.44 -2.39
C GLU A 96 -5.82 -8.73 -1.73
N ALA A 97 -5.84 -7.38 -1.63
CA ALA A 97 -4.81 -6.65 -0.93
C ALA A 97 -4.80 -6.96 0.58
N LEU A 98 -5.98 -7.07 1.22
CA LEU A 98 -6.12 -7.47 2.61
C LEU A 98 -5.55 -8.88 2.85
N ALA A 99 -5.96 -9.85 2.03
CA ALA A 99 -5.50 -11.23 2.13
C ALA A 99 -3.99 -11.34 1.90
N ARG A 100 -3.46 -10.63 0.89
CA ARG A 100 -2.02 -10.63 0.58
C ARG A 100 -1.18 -10.12 1.75
N MET A 101 -1.64 -9.13 2.50
CA MET A 101 -0.94 -8.64 3.69
C MET A 101 -0.92 -9.64 4.86
N SER A 102 -1.65 -10.74 4.79
CA SER A 102 -1.66 -11.82 5.78
C SER A 102 -0.87 -13.07 5.37
N GLN A 103 -0.43 -13.14 4.11
CA GLN A 103 0.22 -14.32 3.54
C GLN A 103 1.69 -14.37 3.94
N ASP A 104 2.04 -15.26 4.85
CA ASP A 104 3.40 -15.41 5.40
C ASP A 104 4.43 -15.95 4.38
N TRP A 105 3.98 -16.49 3.25
CA TRP A 105 4.84 -16.86 2.12
C TRP A 105 5.11 -15.71 1.14
N LYS A 106 4.39 -14.58 1.26
CA LYS A 106 4.59 -13.38 0.43
C LYS A 106 5.14 -12.19 1.19
N ILE A 107 4.72 -12.04 2.44
CA ILE A 107 5.07 -10.91 3.31
C ILE A 107 5.95 -11.43 4.44
N ARG A 108 7.16 -10.89 4.58
CA ARG A 108 8.12 -11.34 5.60
C ARG A 108 7.63 -11.08 7.03
N TYR A 109 6.94 -9.95 7.23
CA TYR A 109 6.30 -9.56 8.49
C TYR A 109 4.83 -9.25 8.22
N PRO A 110 3.92 -10.24 8.31
CA PRO A 110 2.50 -10.05 8.01
C PRO A 110 1.88 -8.93 8.81
N LEU A 111 1.16 -8.04 8.11
CA LEU A 111 0.51 -6.88 8.72
C LEU A 111 -0.91 -7.19 9.19
N ILE A 112 -1.47 -8.29 8.77
CA ILE A 112 -2.84 -8.73 9.06
C ILE A 112 -2.81 -10.13 9.66
N ASP A 113 -3.46 -10.31 10.81
CA ASP A 113 -3.84 -11.61 11.33
C ASP A 113 -5.11 -12.06 10.61
N PHE A 114 -5.07 -13.23 10.04
CA PHE A 114 -6.16 -13.75 9.23
C PHE A 114 -6.66 -15.09 9.75
N GLN A 115 -7.97 -15.28 9.75
CA GLN A 115 -8.61 -16.51 10.15
C GLN A 115 -9.48 -17.06 9.01
N GLY A 116 -9.17 -18.28 8.61
CA GLY A 116 -9.77 -18.95 7.46
C GLY A 116 -8.75 -19.19 6.36
N ASN A 117 -9.22 -19.60 5.18
CA ASN A 117 -8.35 -19.83 4.03
C ASN A 117 -7.98 -18.51 3.36
N ASN A 118 -6.69 -18.13 3.44
CA ASN A 118 -6.13 -16.93 2.81
C ASN A 118 -5.38 -17.24 1.50
N GLY A 119 -5.59 -18.42 0.90
CA GLY A 119 -4.92 -18.87 -0.31
C GLY A 119 -3.77 -19.83 -0.02
N SER A 120 -2.98 -20.12 -1.04
CA SER A 120 -1.79 -20.98 -0.93
C SER A 120 -0.61 -20.40 -1.71
N ILE A 121 0.59 -20.96 -1.47
CA ILE A 121 1.80 -20.65 -2.24
C ILE A 121 1.67 -21.11 -3.70
N ASP A 122 0.86 -22.13 -3.96
CA ASP A 122 0.62 -22.69 -5.29
C ASP A 122 -0.33 -21.84 -6.16
N GLY A 123 -0.82 -20.72 -5.59
CA GLY A 123 -1.65 -19.76 -6.33
C GLY A 123 -3.14 -19.90 -6.12
N ASP A 124 -3.61 -20.70 -5.17
CA ASP A 124 -5.02 -20.76 -4.83
C ASP A 124 -5.50 -19.41 -4.27
N SER A 125 -6.70 -19.03 -4.68
CA SER A 125 -7.34 -17.82 -4.20
C SER A 125 -7.83 -17.98 -2.75
N PRO A 126 -7.88 -16.88 -1.96
CA PRO A 126 -8.52 -16.89 -0.66
C PRO A 126 -10.00 -17.29 -0.76
N ALA A 127 -10.55 -17.87 0.30
CA ALA A 127 -11.98 -18.08 0.41
C ALA A 127 -12.73 -16.74 0.38
N ALA A 128 -14.00 -16.73 -0.04
CA ALA A 128 -14.77 -15.49 -0.14
C ALA A 128 -14.80 -14.73 1.20
N TYR A 129 -14.68 -13.40 1.13
CA TYR A 129 -14.55 -12.50 2.30
C TYR A 129 -15.70 -12.58 3.32
N ARG A 130 -16.84 -13.15 2.96
CA ARG A 130 -17.95 -13.41 3.88
C ARG A 130 -17.67 -14.55 4.88
N TYR A 131 -16.72 -15.45 4.55
CA TYR A 131 -16.35 -16.58 5.41
C TYR A 131 -15.12 -16.29 6.28
N THR A 132 -14.21 -15.46 5.79
CA THR A 132 -12.93 -15.18 6.43
C THR A 132 -13.03 -14.03 7.42
N GLU A 133 -12.10 -14.00 8.37
CA GLU A 133 -12.00 -12.97 9.39
C GLU A 133 -10.58 -12.41 9.46
N SER A 134 -10.46 -11.16 9.86
CA SER A 134 -9.17 -10.50 9.98
C SER A 134 -9.15 -9.47 11.11
N ARG A 135 -7.93 -9.14 11.55
CA ARG A 135 -7.61 -8.01 12.41
C ARG A 135 -6.20 -7.53 12.09
N LEU A 136 -5.82 -6.35 12.56
CA LEU A 136 -4.42 -5.92 12.49
C LEU A 136 -3.53 -6.84 13.32
N SER A 137 -2.35 -7.16 12.80
CA SER A 137 -1.31 -7.86 13.56
C SER A 137 -0.64 -6.91 14.56
N GLU A 138 0.13 -7.45 15.50
CA GLU A 138 0.82 -6.64 16.50
C GLU A 138 1.82 -5.66 15.87
N ILE A 139 2.57 -6.09 14.85
CA ILE A 139 3.55 -5.25 14.15
C ILE A 139 2.89 -4.07 13.43
N SER A 140 1.66 -4.24 12.93
CA SER A 140 0.91 -3.16 12.29
C SER A 140 0.59 -2.00 13.23
N ASN A 141 0.54 -2.25 14.53
CA ASN A 141 0.40 -1.19 15.52
C ASN A 141 1.58 -0.21 15.48
N GLU A 142 2.79 -0.68 15.15
CA GLU A 142 3.97 0.18 15.03
C GLU A 142 3.95 1.06 13.77
N LEU A 143 3.05 0.80 12.83
CA LEU A 143 2.82 1.68 11.68
C LEU A 143 1.85 2.82 12.00
N ILE A 144 0.95 2.66 12.96
CA ILE A 144 -0.20 3.57 13.10
C ILE A 144 -0.42 4.16 14.50
N ARG A 145 0.15 3.60 15.56
CA ARG A 145 -0.17 3.98 16.96
C ARG A 145 0.03 5.45 17.30
N GLU A 146 0.78 6.20 16.50
CA GLU A 146 1.03 7.62 16.73
C GLU A 146 0.19 8.55 15.84
N ILE A 147 -0.79 8.02 15.12
CA ILE A 147 -1.65 8.77 14.21
C ILE A 147 -2.38 9.93 14.91
N ASP A 148 -2.81 9.71 16.15
CA ASP A 148 -3.53 10.72 16.95
C ASP A 148 -2.63 11.86 17.44
N LYS A 149 -1.32 11.73 17.32
CA LYS A 149 -0.35 12.76 17.74
C LYS A 149 -0.12 13.85 16.69
N LYS A 150 -0.86 13.83 15.58
CA LYS A 150 -0.73 14.80 14.47
C LYS A 150 0.68 14.87 13.89
N THR A 151 1.31 13.72 13.75
CA THR A 151 2.68 13.57 13.23
C THR A 151 2.73 13.48 11.71
N VAL A 152 1.58 13.30 11.07
CA VAL A 152 1.42 13.18 9.62
C VAL A 152 0.31 14.08 9.13
N ASP A 153 0.39 14.48 7.85
CA ASP A 153 -0.63 15.28 7.21
C ASP A 153 -1.87 14.42 6.88
N MET A 154 -3.03 15.05 7.02
CA MET A 154 -4.32 14.47 6.67
C MET A 154 -4.87 15.16 5.42
N GLN A 155 -5.50 14.39 4.55
CA GLN A 155 -6.20 14.88 3.37
C GLN A 155 -7.65 14.43 3.38
N LEU A 156 -8.50 15.12 2.62
CA LEU A 156 -9.88 14.68 2.41
C LEU A 156 -9.91 13.41 1.54
N ASN A 157 -10.88 12.55 1.81
CA ASN A 157 -11.14 11.37 0.99
C ASN A 157 -11.76 11.76 -0.37
N PHE A 158 -12.13 10.78 -1.18
CA PHE A 158 -12.62 11.00 -2.56
C PHE A 158 -13.94 11.80 -2.68
N ASP A 159 -14.76 11.85 -1.62
CA ASP A 159 -16.05 12.55 -1.58
C ASP A 159 -16.08 13.74 -0.60
N ASP A 160 -14.91 14.13 -0.10
CA ASP A 160 -14.71 15.27 0.83
C ASP A 160 -15.50 15.16 2.16
N THR A 161 -15.89 13.93 2.56
CA THR A 161 -16.69 13.72 3.77
C THR A 161 -15.84 13.39 4.99
N GLU A 162 -14.67 12.76 4.80
CA GLU A 162 -13.80 12.32 5.88
C GLU A 162 -12.33 12.58 5.59
N PHE A 163 -11.52 12.57 6.64
CA PHE A 163 -10.07 12.69 6.52
C PHE A 163 -9.38 11.33 6.51
N GLU A 164 -8.41 11.17 5.63
CA GLU A 164 -7.47 10.06 5.59
C GLU A 164 -6.02 10.54 5.71
N PRO A 165 -5.11 9.75 6.28
CA PRO A 165 -3.70 10.13 6.36
C PRO A 165 -3.02 9.99 4.99
N THR A 166 -2.19 10.97 4.64
CA THR A 166 -1.37 10.90 3.42
C THR A 166 -0.33 9.77 3.51
N ILE A 167 0.20 9.55 4.72
CA ILE A 167 1.12 8.45 5.09
C ILE A 167 0.81 7.99 6.51
N LEU A 168 1.24 6.78 6.88
CA LEU A 168 1.22 6.36 8.27
C LEU A 168 2.50 6.77 9.02
N PRO A 169 2.41 7.07 10.34
CA PRO A 169 3.57 7.42 11.17
C PRO A 169 4.40 6.19 11.51
N ALA A 170 4.95 5.52 10.49
CA ALA A 170 5.67 4.28 10.62
C ALA A 170 6.90 4.42 11.53
N ARG A 171 7.02 3.53 12.52
CA ARG A 171 8.15 3.51 13.48
C ARG A 171 9.23 2.51 13.12
N PHE A 172 9.04 1.76 12.05
CA PHE A 172 10.04 0.86 11.48
C PHE A 172 10.03 0.99 9.94
N PRO A 173 11.14 0.69 9.28
CA PRO A 173 11.28 0.84 7.84
C PRO A 173 10.57 -0.30 7.08
N ASN A 174 9.24 -0.25 7.05
CA ASN A 174 8.40 -1.28 6.46
C ASN A 174 8.72 -1.56 4.99
N LEU A 175 9.11 -0.54 4.22
CA LEU A 175 9.49 -0.69 2.81
C LEU A 175 10.59 -1.74 2.62
N PHE A 176 11.61 -1.72 3.46
CA PHE A 176 12.72 -2.68 3.38
C PHE A 176 12.40 -3.99 4.11
N ALA A 177 11.67 -3.92 5.22
CA ALA A 177 11.32 -5.10 5.99
C ALA A 177 10.45 -6.08 5.20
N ASN A 178 9.41 -5.58 4.56
CA ASN A 178 8.46 -6.38 3.78
C ASN A 178 8.73 -6.37 2.28
N GLY A 179 9.53 -5.43 1.80
CA GLY A 179 9.70 -5.24 0.37
C GLY A 179 8.43 -4.74 -0.32
N THR A 180 8.50 -4.63 -1.62
CA THR A 180 7.35 -4.28 -2.46
C THR A 180 7.61 -4.65 -3.91
N GLU A 181 6.54 -4.97 -4.62
CA GLU A 181 6.52 -5.19 -6.05
C GLU A 181 5.37 -4.37 -6.63
N GLY A 182 5.62 -3.64 -7.72
CA GLY A 182 4.59 -2.83 -8.36
C GLY A 182 4.93 -2.49 -9.80
N ILE A 183 3.96 -2.68 -10.70
CA ILE A 183 4.08 -2.36 -12.11
C ILE A 183 3.18 -1.16 -12.40
N ALA A 184 3.80 -0.06 -12.82
CA ALA A 184 3.12 1.16 -13.23
C ALA A 184 3.31 1.41 -14.73
N VAL A 185 2.86 2.55 -15.21
CA VAL A 185 3.07 2.97 -16.60
C VAL A 185 4.44 3.66 -16.70
N GLY A 186 5.34 3.08 -17.50
CA GLY A 186 6.67 3.63 -17.72
C GLY A 186 7.69 3.37 -16.63
N MET A 187 7.28 2.80 -15.47
CA MET A 187 8.18 2.42 -14.39
C MET A 187 7.63 1.23 -13.60
N ALA A 188 8.53 0.54 -12.90
CA ALA A 188 8.20 -0.53 -11.98
C ALA A 188 9.04 -0.40 -10.72
N THR A 189 8.56 -0.98 -9.62
CA THR A 189 9.33 -1.13 -8.38
C THR A 189 9.40 -2.60 -8.01
N GLU A 190 10.58 -3.04 -7.56
CA GLU A 190 10.82 -4.38 -7.05
C GLU A 190 11.87 -4.28 -5.95
N ILE A 191 11.43 -4.34 -4.71
CA ILE A 191 12.29 -4.28 -3.53
C ILE A 191 12.08 -5.57 -2.75
N PRO A 192 13.13 -6.41 -2.59
CA PRO A 192 13.01 -7.63 -1.81
C PRO A 192 12.85 -7.33 -0.31
N PRO A 193 12.25 -8.23 0.46
CA PRO A 193 12.18 -8.13 1.92
C PRO A 193 13.55 -8.37 2.55
N HIS A 194 13.76 -7.82 3.75
CA HIS A 194 15.01 -7.93 4.50
C HIS A 194 14.74 -8.22 5.98
N ASN A 195 15.77 -8.67 6.69
CA ASN A 195 15.70 -8.89 8.12
C ASN A 195 15.55 -7.56 8.88
N LEU A 196 14.48 -7.45 9.66
CA LEU A 196 14.15 -6.20 10.37
C LEU A 196 15.25 -5.77 11.35
N LYS A 197 15.89 -6.73 12.04
CA LYS A 197 16.99 -6.42 12.97
C LYS A 197 18.19 -5.83 12.23
N GLU A 198 18.59 -6.43 11.13
CA GLU A 198 19.70 -5.95 10.30
C GLU A 198 19.45 -4.53 9.77
N ILE A 199 18.22 -4.27 9.31
CA ILE A 199 17.84 -2.93 8.84
C ILE A 199 17.86 -1.92 9.97
N ILE A 200 17.36 -2.26 11.17
CA ILE A 200 17.38 -1.37 12.33
C ILE A 200 18.82 -1.05 12.73
N ASP A 201 19.70 -2.05 12.77
CA ASP A 201 21.11 -1.86 13.09
C ASP A 201 21.78 -0.94 12.04
N ALA A 202 21.48 -1.10 10.76
CA ALA A 202 21.95 -0.22 9.69
C ALA A 202 21.41 1.22 9.82
N VAL A 203 20.14 1.39 10.19
CA VAL A 203 19.52 2.71 10.43
C VAL A 203 20.20 3.41 11.62
N ILE A 204 20.43 2.69 12.72
CA ILE A 204 21.12 3.24 13.90
C ILE A 204 22.53 3.70 13.51
N TYR A 205 23.26 2.89 12.75
CA TYR A 205 24.58 3.26 12.24
C TYR A 205 24.51 4.52 11.37
N ARG A 206 23.56 4.59 10.44
CA ARG A 206 23.36 5.72 9.53
C ARG A 206 23.02 7.02 10.23
N ILE A 207 22.27 6.98 11.33
CA ILE A 207 21.96 8.15 12.16
C ILE A 207 23.24 8.74 12.76
N GLY A 208 24.16 7.89 13.25
CA GLY A 208 25.44 8.30 13.80
C GLY A 208 26.47 8.73 12.73
N HIS A 209 26.35 8.22 11.51
CA HIS A 209 27.32 8.40 10.41
C HIS A 209 26.63 8.93 9.16
N LYS A 210 26.38 10.24 9.10
CA LYS A 210 25.61 10.89 8.02
C LYS A 210 26.24 10.71 6.63
N THR A 211 27.53 10.43 6.54
CA THR A 211 28.28 10.20 5.29
C THR A 211 28.49 8.72 4.97
N ALA A 212 27.86 7.82 5.73
CA ALA A 212 27.98 6.37 5.48
C ALA A 212 27.57 6.03 4.05
N THR A 213 28.39 5.21 3.40
CA THR A 213 28.17 4.70 2.05
C THR A 213 27.25 3.45 2.10
N VAL A 214 26.80 3.00 0.93
CA VAL A 214 26.06 1.73 0.81
C VAL A 214 26.92 0.56 1.31
N GLU A 215 28.21 0.58 0.99
CA GLU A 215 29.18 -0.45 1.42
C GLU A 215 29.28 -0.55 2.95
N ASP A 216 29.25 0.60 3.64
CA ASP A 216 29.24 0.62 5.11
C ASP A 216 27.95 0.00 5.68
N LEU A 217 26.81 0.24 5.04
CA LEU A 217 25.52 -0.32 5.45
C LEU A 217 25.40 -1.81 5.15
N MET A 218 26.06 -2.31 4.09
CA MET A 218 26.11 -3.74 3.75
C MET A 218 26.85 -4.59 4.78
N GLN A 219 27.58 -3.99 5.73
CA GLN A 219 28.14 -4.72 6.87
C GLN A 219 27.06 -5.19 7.85
N PHE A 220 25.91 -4.51 7.86
CA PHE A 220 24.76 -4.84 8.70
C PHE A 220 23.71 -5.63 7.94
N VAL A 221 23.38 -5.21 6.70
CA VAL A 221 22.39 -5.85 5.84
C VAL A 221 23.13 -6.74 4.84
N LEU A 222 23.14 -8.03 5.12
CA LEU A 222 23.92 -9.01 4.33
C LEU A 222 23.25 -9.37 3.00
N GLY A 223 21.94 -9.19 2.90
CA GLY A 223 21.16 -9.46 1.70
C GLY A 223 19.66 -9.60 1.98
N PRO A 224 18.87 -9.95 0.95
CA PRO A 224 17.45 -10.20 1.11
C PRO A 224 17.14 -11.34 2.08
N ASP A 225 16.04 -11.21 2.81
CA ASP A 225 15.50 -12.22 3.73
C ASP A 225 14.08 -12.61 3.29
N PHE A 226 14.00 -13.59 2.39
CA PHE A 226 12.72 -14.04 1.85
C PHE A 226 11.95 -14.90 2.84
N PRO A 227 10.59 -14.84 2.86
CA PRO A 227 9.76 -15.68 3.73
C PRO A 227 10.02 -17.17 3.61
N GLY A 228 10.29 -17.65 2.40
CA GLY A 228 10.62 -19.06 2.13
C GLY A 228 12.07 -19.43 2.44
N GLY A 229 12.86 -18.46 2.89
CA GLY A 229 14.31 -18.65 3.06
C GLY A 229 15.06 -18.69 1.73
N GLY A 230 16.39 -18.93 1.82
CA GLY A 230 17.25 -19.03 0.64
C GLY A 230 18.71 -19.16 1.04
N THR A 231 19.53 -19.54 0.09
CA THR A 231 20.99 -19.59 0.26
C THR A 231 21.63 -18.51 -0.60
N ILE A 232 22.42 -17.64 0.01
CA ILE A 232 23.15 -16.60 -0.70
C ILE A 232 24.54 -17.15 -1.04
N TYR A 233 24.85 -17.19 -2.33
CA TYR A 233 26.21 -17.46 -2.80
C TYR A 233 26.94 -16.13 -2.98
N GLU A 234 28.09 -16.00 -2.33
CA GLU A 234 28.92 -14.81 -2.48
C GLU A 234 29.43 -14.69 -3.93
N SER A 235 29.04 -13.63 -4.61
CA SER A 235 29.48 -13.30 -5.97
C SER A 235 29.71 -11.80 -6.11
N GLU A 236 30.64 -11.39 -6.99
CA GLU A 236 30.83 -9.97 -7.31
C GLU A 236 29.54 -9.32 -7.83
N GLY A 237 28.69 -10.08 -8.54
CA GLY A 237 27.39 -9.64 -9.02
C GLY A 237 26.39 -9.33 -7.91
N LEU A 238 26.46 -10.02 -6.76
CA LEU A 238 25.58 -9.78 -5.63
C LEU A 238 25.80 -8.37 -5.06
N LYS A 239 27.06 -8.00 -4.79
CA LYS A 239 27.41 -6.65 -4.29
C LYS A 239 26.94 -5.55 -5.23
N THR A 240 27.17 -5.73 -6.53
CA THR A 240 26.75 -4.76 -7.54
C THR A 240 25.23 -4.65 -7.66
N ASN A 241 24.50 -5.75 -7.56
CA ASN A 241 23.04 -5.74 -7.64
C ASN A 241 22.38 -5.19 -6.37
N CYS A 242 22.91 -5.51 -5.20
CA CYS A 242 22.46 -4.89 -3.94
C CYS A 242 22.68 -3.37 -3.95
N MET A 243 23.81 -2.88 -4.46
CA MET A 243 24.06 -1.46 -4.63
C MET A 243 23.07 -0.81 -5.62
N ARG A 244 22.76 -1.48 -6.74
CA ARG A 244 21.82 -0.98 -7.74
C ARG A 244 20.36 -0.96 -7.25
N SER A 245 19.92 -1.99 -6.55
CA SER A 245 18.57 -2.00 -5.98
C SER A 245 18.39 -0.94 -4.88
N SER A 246 19.42 -0.68 -4.10
CA SER A 246 19.42 0.44 -3.14
C SER A 246 19.40 1.82 -3.85
N THR A 247 19.98 1.92 -5.02
CA THR A 247 20.02 3.18 -5.81
C THR A 247 18.69 3.46 -6.50
N VAL A 248 17.95 2.43 -6.92
CA VAL A 248 16.60 2.58 -7.53
C VAL A 248 15.55 2.94 -6.49
N ALA A 249 15.76 2.59 -5.22
CA ALA A 249 14.87 3.00 -4.12
C ALA A 249 15.06 4.47 -3.67
N VAL A 250 16.05 5.17 -4.22
CA VAL A 250 16.39 6.58 -3.87
C VAL A 250 16.03 7.56 -5.00
N LEU A 251 15.60 7.07 -6.15
CA LEU A 251 15.07 7.88 -7.25
C LEU A 251 13.54 7.80 -7.27
#